data_59316cce2c38246a7ec9ba0e4a33ec18
#
_entry.id   59316cce2c38246a7ec9ba0e4a33ec18
#
_cell.length_a   1.000
_cell.length_b   1.000
_cell.length_c   1.000
_cell.angle_alpha   90.00
_cell.angle_beta   90.00
_cell.angle_gamma   90.00
#
_symmetry.space_group_name_H-M   'P 1'
#
loop_
_entity.id
_entity.type
_entity.pdbx_description
1 polymer ?
#
loop_
_entity_poly.entity_id
_entity_poly.type
_entity_poly.pdbx_seq_one_letter_code
_entity_poly.pdbx_strand_id
1 'polypeptide(L)'
;LNVRVTPAVTKGRRGSKTVHIPRALMEAIINQYQKGTLLATRESIPLDFLHYLTLTSFTNRLLETGVTLFVFLLAVVFFYIAYRRVRTLKVEYEAFDKEFPRYALNMKALPKDSDFHDPKLKVLVKDGKLVCYNNDFRVIKLREVRNVEVRRQLAKSSVAYVIDFGFRGNKKVTIQLKNRLEDVRQLVEYLNEKEGTKISISF
;
A
#
# COMPACT_ATOMS: atom_id res chain seq x y z
N LEU A 1 17.03 -8.03 -48.03
CA LEU A 1 16.82 -7.08 -46.89
C LEU A 1 17.82 -5.93 -47.02
N ASN A 2 17.36 -4.78 -47.54
CA ASN A 2 18.17 -3.56 -47.58
C ASN A 2 18.18 -2.93 -46.19
N VAL A 3 19.18 -3.21 -45.40
CA VAL A 3 19.41 -2.55 -44.13
C VAL A 3 20.10 -1.21 -44.39
N ARG A 4 19.33 -0.14 -44.38
CA ARG A 4 19.84 1.22 -44.47
C ARG A 4 20.35 1.61 -43.05
N VAL A 5 21.65 1.44 -42.83
CA VAL A 5 22.28 1.90 -41.60
C VAL A 5 22.57 3.41 -41.74
N THR A 6 21.69 4.23 -41.25
CA THR A 6 21.98 5.65 -41.08
C THR A 6 22.81 5.82 -39.82
N PRO A 7 23.92 6.58 -39.82
CA PRO A 7 24.66 6.92 -38.63
C PRO A 7 23.77 7.84 -37.78
N ALA A 8 23.09 7.27 -36.81
CA ALA A 8 22.31 8.02 -35.85
C ALA A 8 23.26 8.68 -34.86
N VAL A 9 23.44 9.99 -35.00
CA VAL A 9 24.00 10.81 -33.92
C VAL A 9 22.92 10.92 -32.85
N THR A 10 22.89 9.99 -31.93
CA THR A 10 22.04 10.09 -30.76
C THR A 10 22.67 11.09 -29.79
N LYS A 11 22.12 12.29 -29.76
CA LYS A 11 22.41 13.29 -28.74
C LYS A 11 21.85 12.79 -27.41
N GLY A 12 22.66 12.05 -26.67
CA GLY A 12 22.27 11.55 -25.35
C GLY A 12 22.15 12.70 -24.34
N ARG A 13 21.08 12.70 -23.58
CA ARG A 13 20.91 13.54 -22.40
C ARG A 13 22.01 13.28 -21.40
N ARG A 14 22.68 14.35 -20.95
CA ARG A 14 23.62 14.48 -19.83
C ARG A 14 24.40 13.20 -19.49
N GLY A 15 25.62 13.12 -19.96
CA GLY A 15 26.62 12.17 -19.47
C GLY A 15 26.91 10.96 -20.36
N SER A 16 26.18 10.73 -21.46
CA SER A 16 26.54 9.69 -22.40
C SER A 16 27.62 10.21 -23.35
N LYS A 17 28.81 9.62 -23.27
CA LYS A 17 29.84 9.80 -24.29
C LYS A 17 29.31 9.28 -25.60
N THR A 18 29.15 10.14 -26.60
CA THR A 18 28.85 9.75 -27.99
C THR A 18 30.06 8.97 -28.52
N VAL A 19 29.89 7.67 -28.70
CA VAL A 19 30.92 6.87 -29.33
C VAL A 19 30.76 7.01 -30.83
N HIS A 20 31.72 7.69 -31.48
CA HIS A 20 31.77 7.77 -32.93
C HIS A 20 32.38 6.46 -33.45
N ILE A 21 31.58 5.61 -34.02
CA ILE A 21 32.06 4.41 -34.72
C ILE A 21 32.65 4.87 -36.07
N PRO A 22 33.94 4.66 -36.35
CA PRO A 22 34.51 5.03 -37.61
C PRO A 22 33.79 4.29 -38.77
N ARG A 23 33.53 5.03 -39.85
CA ARG A 23 32.81 4.50 -41.02
C ARG A 23 33.42 3.23 -41.58
N ALA A 24 34.76 3.16 -41.61
CA ALA A 24 35.52 1.98 -42.03
C ALA A 24 35.23 0.73 -41.18
N LEU A 25 35.01 0.91 -39.86
CA LEU A 25 34.67 -0.21 -38.97
C LEU A 25 33.25 -0.70 -39.21
N MET A 26 32.32 0.21 -39.45
CA MET A 26 30.95 -0.13 -39.76
C MET A 26 30.82 -0.86 -41.08
N GLU A 27 31.56 -0.44 -42.12
CA GLU A 27 31.66 -1.12 -43.44
C GLU A 27 32.32 -2.51 -43.31
N ALA A 28 33.33 -2.68 -42.49
CA ALA A 28 33.93 -3.97 -42.20
C ALA A 28 32.94 -4.95 -41.54
N ILE A 29 32.18 -4.49 -40.54
CA ILE A 29 31.16 -5.29 -39.85
C ILE A 29 30.04 -5.70 -40.81
N ILE A 30 29.56 -4.77 -41.67
CA ILE A 30 28.52 -5.06 -42.66
C ILE A 30 29.02 -6.06 -43.69
N ASN A 31 30.22 -5.93 -44.19
CA ASN A 31 30.81 -6.84 -45.16
C ASN A 31 31.03 -8.24 -44.56
N GLN A 32 31.43 -8.36 -43.32
CA GLN A 32 31.54 -9.66 -42.64
C GLN A 32 30.18 -10.30 -42.40
N TYR A 33 29.15 -9.50 -42.05
CA TYR A 33 27.80 -10.00 -41.87
C TYR A 33 27.20 -10.49 -43.20
N GLN A 34 27.43 -9.77 -44.30
CA GLN A 34 26.95 -10.15 -45.63
C GLN A 34 27.66 -11.42 -46.16
N LYS A 35 28.90 -11.68 -45.78
CA LYS A 35 29.66 -12.88 -46.16
C LYS A 35 29.31 -14.11 -45.31
N GLY A 36 28.40 -14.00 -44.34
CA GLY A 36 28.01 -15.12 -43.49
C GLY A 36 29.08 -15.60 -42.53
N THR A 37 30.20 -14.92 -42.48
CA THR A 37 31.30 -15.24 -41.56
C THR A 37 31.15 -14.42 -40.27
N LEU A 38 30.47 -15.00 -39.32
CA LEU A 38 30.30 -14.46 -37.95
C LEU A 38 31.58 -14.50 -37.08
N LEU A 39 32.73 -14.78 -37.69
CA LEU A 39 34.01 -14.72 -37.02
C LEU A 39 34.64 -13.36 -37.30
N ALA A 40 34.13 -12.34 -36.60
CA ALA A 40 34.94 -11.18 -36.29
C ALA A 40 36.10 -11.68 -35.43
N THR A 41 37.25 -11.92 -36.05
CA THR A 41 38.46 -12.25 -35.29
C THR A 41 38.72 -11.11 -34.34
N ARG A 42 39.16 -11.44 -33.12
CA ARG A 42 39.44 -10.51 -32.05
C ARG A 42 40.38 -9.36 -32.46
N GLU A 43 41.11 -9.55 -33.60
CA GLU A 43 42.03 -8.57 -34.19
C GLU A 43 41.35 -7.50 -35.06
N SER A 44 40.11 -7.73 -35.51
CA SER A 44 39.42 -6.80 -36.42
C SER A 44 38.49 -5.81 -35.71
N ILE A 45 38.28 -5.99 -34.42
CA ILE A 45 37.44 -5.09 -33.60
C ILE A 45 38.31 -4.46 -32.49
N PRO A 46 38.36 -3.11 -32.38
CA PRO A 46 39.09 -2.48 -31.33
C PRO A 46 38.59 -2.99 -29.96
N LEU A 47 39.55 -3.36 -29.11
CA LEU A 47 39.28 -3.86 -27.76
C LEU A 47 38.38 -2.94 -26.95
N ASP A 48 38.47 -1.64 -27.16
CA ASP A 48 37.64 -0.63 -26.51
C ASP A 48 36.16 -0.73 -26.88
N PHE A 49 35.86 -1.11 -28.14
CA PHE A 49 34.50 -1.29 -28.61
C PHE A 49 33.86 -2.56 -28.03
N LEU A 50 34.60 -3.64 -28.00
CA LEU A 50 34.18 -4.89 -27.34
C LEU A 50 33.96 -4.72 -25.85
N HIS A 51 34.83 -3.97 -25.20
CA HIS A 51 34.69 -3.65 -23.78
C HIS A 51 33.46 -2.78 -23.51
N TYR A 52 33.21 -1.79 -24.36
CA TYR A 52 32.02 -0.95 -24.28
C TYR A 52 30.72 -1.76 -24.46
N LEU A 53 30.64 -2.64 -25.48
CA LEU A 53 29.46 -3.48 -25.72
C LEU A 53 29.21 -4.45 -24.57
N THR A 54 30.26 -5.08 -24.03
CA THR A 54 30.11 -5.98 -22.87
C THR A 54 29.71 -5.24 -21.61
N LEU A 55 30.28 -4.06 -21.34
CA LEU A 55 29.90 -3.26 -20.19
C LEU A 55 28.45 -2.78 -20.26
N THR A 56 28.00 -2.29 -21.42
CA THR A 56 26.62 -1.82 -21.61
C THR A 56 25.62 -2.96 -21.49
N SER A 57 25.93 -4.12 -22.03
CA SER A 57 25.09 -5.32 -21.89
C SER A 57 25.02 -5.81 -20.45
N PHE A 58 26.14 -5.77 -19.73
CA PHE A 58 26.19 -6.17 -18.32
C PHE A 58 25.40 -5.21 -17.43
N THR A 59 25.57 -3.89 -17.60
CA THR A 59 24.84 -2.88 -16.83
C THR A 59 23.32 -2.94 -17.07
N ASN A 60 22.89 -3.14 -18.32
CA ASN A 60 21.47 -3.29 -18.64
C ASN A 60 20.88 -4.54 -17.98
N ARG A 61 21.55 -5.68 -18.04
CA ARG A 61 21.11 -6.91 -17.38
C ARG A 61 21.03 -6.76 -15.87
N LEU A 62 22.00 -6.07 -15.27
CA LEU A 62 22.04 -5.83 -13.84
C LEU A 62 20.89 -4.90 -13.41
N LEU A 63 20.56 -3.91 -14.24
CA LEU A 63 19.45 -2.98 -14.01
C LEU A 63 18.10 -3.69 -14.15
N GLU A 64 17.92 -4.51 -15.20
CA GLU A 64 16.72 -5.31 -15.40
C GLU A 64 16.50 -6.30 -14.25
N THR A 65 17.56 -7.00 -13.84
CA THR A 65 17.48 -7.93 -12.71
C THR A 65 17.17 -7.19 -11.40
N GLY A 66 17.79 -6.03 -11.18
CA GLY A 66 17.55 -5.19 -10.01
C GLY A 66 16.11 -4.69 -9.93
N VAL A 67 15.56 -4.21 -11.05
CA VAL A 67 14.15 -3.77 -11.13
C VAL A 67 13.19 -4.95 -10.88
N THR A 68 13.47 -6.10 -11.49
CA THR A 68 12.64 -7.30 -11.30
C THR A 68 12.64 -7.75 -9.85
N LEU A 69 13.80 -7.79 -9.20
CA LEU A 69 13.93 -8.13 -7.78
C LEU A 69 13.18 -7.13 -6.89
N PHE A 70 13.29 -5.84 -7.19
CA PHE A 70 12.59 -4.77 -6.45
C PHE A 70 11.07 -4.92 -6.56
N VAL A 71 10.53 -5.15 -7.77
CA VAL A 71 9.10 -5.39 -8.00
C VAL A 71 8.63 -6.63 -7.25
N PHE A 72 9.42 -7.71 -7.27
CA PHE A 72 9.11 -8.92 -6.52
C PHE A 72 9.05 -8.67 -5.01
N LEU A 73 10.02 -7.95 -4.46
CA LEU A 73 10.00 -7.57 -3.03
C LEU A 73 8.78 -6.73 -2.66
N LEU A 74 8.42 -5.75 -3.50
CA LEU A 74 7.19 -4.98 -3.30
C LEU A 74 5.96 -5.87 -3.30
N ALA A 75 5.85 -6.80 -4.25
CA ALA A 75 4.73 -7.74 -4.30
C ALA A 75 4.63 -8.59 -3.02
N VAL A 76 5.74 -9.09 -2.50
CA VAL A 76 5.79 -9.85 -1.24
C VAL A 76 5.32 -8.99 -0.06
N VAL A 77 5.77 -7.73 0.02
CA VAL A 77 5.34 -6.79 1.08
C VAL A 77 3.84 -6.52 1.00
N PHE A 78 3.31 -6.22 -0.18
CA PHE A 78 1.87 -6.02 -0.36
C PHE A 78 1.06 -7.27 -0.02
N PHE A 79 1.52 -8.44 -0.42
CA PHE A 79 0.86 -9.71 -0.08
C PHE A 79 0.85 -9.94 1.42
N TYR A 80 1.96 -9.69 2.12
CA TYR A 80 2.05 -9.79 3.57
C TYR A 80 1.08 -8.84 4.28
N ILE A 81 1.00 -7.58 3.84
CA ILE A 81 0.06 -6.58 4.39
C ILE A 81 -1.38 -7.04 4.18
N ALA A 82 -1.72 -7.48 2.97
CA ALA A 82 -3.06 -7.99 2.64
C ALA A 82 -3.41 -9.21 3.49
N TYR A 83 -2.53 -10.18 3.60
CA TYR A 83 -2.72 -11.37 4.42
C TYR A 83 -2.95 -11.03 5.90
N ARG A 84 -2.12 -10.14 6.46
CA ARG A 84 -2.27 -9.68 7.84
C ARG A 84 -3.63 -9.00 8.07
N ARG A 85 -4.07 -8.17 7.11
CA ARG A 85 -5.37 -7.50 7.18
C ARG A 85 -6.54 -8.49 7.16
N VAL A 86 -6.52 -9.45 6.24
CA VAL A 86 -7.55 -10.50 6.16
C VAL A 86 -7.62 -11.31 7.45
N ARG A 87 -6.48 -11.71 8.00
CA ARG A 87 -6.42 -12.45 9.27
C ARG A 87 -7.01 -11.64 10.43
N THR A 88 -6.69 -10.36 10.53
CA THR A 88 -7.25 -9.48 11.57
C THR A 88 -8.77 -9.36 11.42
N LEU A 89 -9.26 -9.14 10.20
CA LEU A 89 -10.70 -9.07 9.94
C LEU A 89 -11.40 -10.38 10.31
N LYS A 90 -10.83 -11.52 9.99
CA LYS A 90 -11.40 -12.82 10.34
C LYS A 90 -11.58 -12.97 11.86
N VAL A 91 -10.58 -12.62 12.65
CA VAL A 91 -10.66 -12.64 14.12
C VAL A 91 -11.76 -11.73 14.66
N GLU A 92 -11.90 -10.53 14.08
CA GLU A 92 -12.95 -9.58 14.50
C GLU A 92 -14.36 -10.05 14.10
N TYR A 93 -14.50 -10.70 12.94
CA TYR A 93 -15.78 -11.32 12.54
C TYR A 93 -16.14 -12.51 13.45
N GLU A 94 -15.18 -13.36 13.79
CA GLU A 94 -15.41 -14.45 14.74
C GLU A 94 -15.79 -13.93 16.14
N ALA A 95 -15.18 -12.81 16.57
CA ALA A 95 -15.57 -12.13 17.80
C ALA A 95 -16.99 -11.60 17.71
N PHE A 96 -17.36 -11.00 16.59
CA PHE A 96 -18.70 -10.51 16.34
C PHE A 96 -19.74 -11.63 16.38
N ASP A 97 -19.50 -12.74 15.69
CA ASP A 97 -20.43 -13.88 15.64
C ASP A 97 -20.66 -14.50 17.03
N LYS A 98 -19.63 -14.53 17.87
CA LYS A 98 -19.74 -14.96 19.27
C LYS A 98 -20.57 -14.01 20.12
N GLU A 99 -20.42 -12.72 19.91
CA GLU A 99 -21.10 -11.68 20.71
C GLU A 99 -22.56 -11.43 20.22
N PHE A 100 -22.80 -11.65 18.94
CA PHE A 100 -24.08 -11.40 18.28
C PHE A 100 -24.57 -12.57 17.43
N PRO A 101 -24.79 -13.77 17.99
CA PRO A 101 -25.10 -14.98 17.21
C PRO A 101 -26.37 -14.83 16.37
N ARG A 102 -27.33 -14.04 16.82
CA ARG A 102 -28.58 -13.78 16.08
C ARG A 102 -28.35 -13.00 14.77
N TYR A 103 -27.27 -12.23 14.68
CA TYR A 103 -26.97 -11.36 13.56
C TYR A 103 -25.82 -11.88 12.67
N ALA A 104 -25.21 -13.01 13.03
CA ALA A 104 -24.11 -13.63 12.28
C ALA A 104 -24.46 -13.88 10.80
N LEU A 105 -25.72 -14.30 10.52
CA LEU A 105 -26.23 -14.53 9.18
C LEU A 105 -26.91 -13.29 8.55
N ASN A 106 -27.27 -12.29 9.34
CA ASN A 106 -28.01 -11.12 8.87
C ASN A 106 -27.58 -9.83 9.58
N MET A 107 -26.36 -9.39 9.30
CA MET A 107 -25.84 -8.13 9.85
C MET A 107 -26.70 -6.90 9.51
N LYS A 108 -27.49 -6.95 8.44
CA LYS A 108 -28.36 -5.82 8.02
C LYS A 108 -29.51 -5.56 9.01
N ALA A 109 -29.87 -6.52 9.83
CA ALA A 109 -30.91 -6.34 10.86
C ALA A 109 -30.35 -5.63 12.10
N LEU A 110 -29.07 -5.76 12.40
CA LEU A 110 -28.45 -5.20 13.60
C LEU A 110 -28.63 -3.68 13.77
N PRO A 111 -28.51 -2.82 12.74
CA PRO A 111 -28.76 -1.39 12.85
C PRO A 111 -30.16 -1.02 13.29
N LYS A 112 -31.17 -1.83 12.95
CA LYS A 112 -32.58 -1.57 13.34
C LYS A 112 -32.82 -1.87 14.82
N ASP A 113 -32.09 -2.84 15.35
CA ASP A 113 -32.24 -3.31 16.73
C ASP A 113 -31.19 -2.71 17.68
N SER A 114 -30.34 -1.79 17.17
CA SER A 114 -29.28 -1.14 17.95
C SER A 114 -29.82 -0.05 18.87
N ASP A 115 -29.16 0.12 20.02
CA ASP A 115 -29.47 1.15 21.00
C ASP A 115 -29.03 2.55 20.50
N PHE A 116 -27.96 2.59 19.72
CA PHE A 116 -27.47 3.76 19.01
C PHE A 116 -26.95 3.33 17.63
N HIS A 117 -27.25 4.10 16.59
CA HIS A 117 -26.76 3.85 15.24
C HIS A 117 -26.50 5.15 14.49
N ASP A 118 -25.27 5.34 14.05
CA ASP A 118 -24.90 6.39 13.12
C ASP A 118 -24.35 5.80 11.80
N PRO A 119 -25.15 5.84 10.72
CA PRO A 119 -24.75 5.31 9.42
C PRO A 119 -23.64 6.13 8.74
N LYS A 120 -23.47 7.40 9.13
CA LYS A 120 -22.48 8.31 8.54
C LYS A 120 -21.10 8.04 9.14
N LEU A 121 -21.02 7.83 10.45
CA LEU A 121 -19.80 7.38 11.14
C LEU A 121 -19.54 5.90 10.94
N LYS A 122 -20.57 5.14 10.55
CA LYS A 122 -20.54 3.67 10.44
C LYS A 122 -20.24 3.00 11.77
N VAL A 123 -20.93 3.45 12.80
CA VAL A 123 -20.86 2.90 14.14
C VAL A 123 -22.25 2.58 14.66
N LEU A 124 -22.34 1.58 15.50
CA LEU A 124 -23.54 1.26 16.25
C LEU A 124 -23.17 0.75 17.65
N VAL A 125 -24.10 0.93 18.60
CA VAL A 125 -23.97 0.37 19.95
C VAL A 125 -25.16 -0.56 20.19
N LYS A 126 -24.87 -1.75 20.71
CA LYS A 126 -25.86 -2.74 21.06
C LYS A 126 -25.37 -3.55 22.27
N ASP A 127 -26.22 -3.67 23.30
CA ASP A 127 -25.96 -4.45 24.50
C ASP A 127 -24.59 -4.13 25.16
N GLY A 128 -24.24 -2.83 25.26
CA GLY A 128 -22.97 -2.38 25.83
C GLY A 128 -21.73 -2.71 25.00
N LYS A 129 -21.90 -2.92 23.70
CA LYS A 129 -20.81 -3.17 22.74
C LYS A 129 -20.88 -2.19 21.59
N LEU A 130 -19.77 -1.54 21.29
CA LEU A 130 -19.61 -0.67 20.14
C LEU A 130 -19.10 -1.49 18.96
N VAL A 131 -19.83 -1.47 17.86
CA VAL A 131 -19.42 -2.08 16.58
C VAL A 131 -19.11 -0.97 15.60
N CYS A 132 -17.88 -0.93 15.14
CA CYS A 132 -17.45 -0.07 14.06
C CYS A 132 -17.36 -0.91 12.78
N TYR A 133 -18.11 -0.54 11.75
CA TYR A 133 -18.12 -1.23 10.46
C TYR A 133 -17.59 -0.34 9.32
N ASN A 134 -16.68 0.57 9.70
CA ASN A 134 -15.89 1.37 8.76
C ASN A 134 -14.81 0.49 8.07
N ASN A 135 -13.77 1.10 7.55
CA ASN A 135 -12.64 0.40 6.90
C ASN A 135 -11.97 -0.66 7.79
N ASP A 136 -12.03 -0.47 9.11
CA ASP A 136 -11.57 -1.42 10.11
C ASP A 136 -12.79 -1.91 10.91
N PHE A 137 -13.23 -3.13 10.59
CA PHE A 137 -14.28 -3.77 11.38
C PHE A 137 -13.76 -4.07 12.79
N ARG A 138 -14.49 -3.58 13.82
CA ARG A 138 -14.09 -3.71 15.23
C ARG A 138 -15.29 -3.88 16.12
N VAL A 139 -15.16 -4.77 17.09
CA VAL A 139 -16.13 -4.95 18.18
C VAL A 139 -15.46 -4.58 19.50
N ILE A 140 -16.00 -3.60 20.21
CA ILE A 140 -15.46 -3.09 21.47
C ILE A 140 -16.47 -3.29 22.56
N LYS A 141 -16.10 -4.02 23.62
CA LYS A 141 -16.90 -4.17 24.83
C LYS A 141 -16.73 -2.95 25.72
N LEU A 142 -17.74 -2.11 25.79
CA LEU A 142 -17.67 -0.85 26.53
C LEU A 142 -17.41 -1.04 28.02
N ARG A 143 -17.89 -2.13 28.61
CA ARG A 143 -17.63 -2.49 30.02
C ARG A 143 -16.16 -2.74 30.36
N GLU A 144 -15.35 -3.11 29.37
CA GLU A 144 -13.92 -3.36 29.55
C GLU A 144 -13.08 -2.09 29.35
N VAL A 145 -13.71 -1.02 28.85
CA VAL A 145 -13.05 0.27 28.57
C VAL A 145 -12.88 1.04 29.86
N ARG A 146 -11.68 1.56 30.10
CA ARG A 146 -11.37 2.41 31.25
C ARG A 146 -11.41 3.89 30.96
N ASN A 147 -10.89 4.25 29.80
CA ASN A 147 -10.85 5.64 29.34
C ASN A 147 -11.08 5.68 27.83
N VAL A 148 -11.72 6.75 27.41
CA VAL A 148 -11.92 7.08 25.99
C VAL A 148 -11.32 8.44 25.75
N GLU A 149 -10.44 8.55 24.78
CA GLU A 149 -9.82 9.79 24.37
C GLU A 149 -10.24 10.11 22.92
N VAL A 150 -10.82 11.26 22.71
CA VAL A 150 -11.19 11.73 21.38
C VAL A 150 -10.19 12.79 20.95
N ARG A 151 -9.53 12.56 19.83
CA ARG A 151 -8.51 13.47 19.28
C ARG A 151 -8.84 13.85 17.85
N ARG A 152 -8.56 15.09 17.53
CA ARG A 152 -8.59 15.58 16.14
C ARG A 152 -7.26 15.26 15.46
N GLN A 153 -7.29 14.56 14.36
CA GLN A 153 -6.12 14.26 13.55
C GLN A 153 -6.18 15.03 12.23
N LEU A 154 -5.17 15.88 12.03
CA LEU A 154 -4.99 16.59 10.77
C LEU A 154 -4.20 15.71 9.81
N ALA A 155 -4.80 15.31 8.72
CA ALA A 155 -4.11 14.69 7.58
C ALA A 155 -3.90 15.75 6.49
N LYS A 156 -2.93 15.56 5.58
CA LYS A 156 -2.51 16.56 4.57
C LYS A 156 -3.66 17.21 3.77
N SER A 157 -4.81 16.56 3.65
CA SER A 157 -5.96 17.09 2.88
C SER A 157 -7.31 16.88 3.57
N SER A 158 -7.35 16.32 4.78
CA SER A 158 -8.60 16.03 5.48
C SER A 158 -8.41 16.06 6.99
N VAL A 159 -9.49 16.39 7.68
CA VAL A 159 -9.59 16.25 9.14
C VAL A 159 -10.28 14.93 9.42
N ALA A 160 -9.78 14.17 10.35
CA ALA A 160 -10.41 12.98 10.87
C ALA A 160 -10.48 13.05 12.41
N TYR A 161 -11.50 12.44 13.00
CA TYR A 161 -11.55 12.24 14.43
C TYR A 161 -11.09 10.82 14.75
N VAL A 162 -10.30 10.70 15.78
CA VAL A 162 -9.76 9.42 16.25
C VAL A 162 -10.25 9.22 17.67
N ILE A 163 -10.88 8.09 17.91
CA ILE A 163 -11.29 7.68 19.25
C ILE A 163 -10.38 6.54 19.69
N ASP A 164 -9.71 6.76 20.79
CA ASP A 164 -8.83 5.81 21.43
C ASP A 164 -9.52 5.20 22.66
N PHE A 165 -9.75 3.92 22.63
CA PHE A 165 -10.30 3.15 23.74
C PHE A 165 -9.17 2.49 24.53
N GLY A 166 -8.97 2.89 25.76
CA GLY A 166 -7.98 2.30 26.66
C GLY A 166 -8.58 1.20 27.52
N PHE A 167 -7.93 0.05 27.57
CA PHE A 167 -8.32 -1.13 28.32
C PHE A 167 -7.35 -1.41 29.49
N ARG A 168 -7.68 -2.40 30.31
CA ARG A 168 -6.74 -2.90 31.34
C ARG A 168 -5.48 -3.47 30.68
N GLY A 169 -4.30 -3.24 31.29
CA GLY A 169 -3.02 -3.77 30.78
C GLY A 169 -2.45 -2.99 29.58
N ASN A 170 -2.67 -1.67 29.52
CA ASN A 170 -2.15 -0.79 28.46
C ASN A 170 -2.56 -1.15 27.03
N LYS A 171 -3.56 -2.02 26.88
CA LYS A 171 -4.12 -2.31 25.56
C LYS A 171 -4.93 -1.10 25.10
N LYS A 172 -4.66 -0.65 23.88
CA LYS A 172 -5.34 0.48 23.23
C LYS A 172 -5.93 0.03 21.90
N VAL A 173 -7.17 0.41 21.66
CA VAL A 173 -7.83 0.21 20.37
C VAL A 173 -8.22 1.57 19.83
N THR A 174 -7.79 1.86 18.63
CA THR A 174 -8.00 3.13 17.95
C THR A 174 -9.02 2.95 16.82
N ILE A 175 -10.02 3.81 16.78
CA ILE A 175 -10.99 3.90 15.69
C ILE A 175 -10.84 5.26 15.01
N GLN A 176 -10.71 5.26 13.70
CA GLN A 176 -10.70 6.48 12.91
C GLN A 176 -12.10 6.74 12.34
N LEU A 177 -12.65 7.91 12.66
CA LEU A 177 -13.95 8.36 12.19
C LEU A 177 -13.79 9.44 11.12
N LYS A 178 -14.85 9.63 10.33
CA LYS A 178 -14.88 10.71 9.34
C LYS A 178 -14.93 12.07 10.03
N ASN A 179 -14.55 13.13 9.30
CA ASN A 179 -14.64 14.52 9.76
C ASN A 179 -16.10 15.00 9.87
N ARG A 180 -16.75 14.63 10.96
CA ARG A 180 -18.13 15.01 11.28
C ARG A 180 -18.24 15.27 12.78
N LEU A 181 -17.94 16.49 13.17
CA LEU A 181 -17.86 16.89 14.58
C LEU A 181 -19.16 16.61 15.35
N GLU A 182 -20.30 16.96 14.77
CA GLU A 182 -21.59 16.79 15.42
C GLU A 182 -21.96 15.32 15.63
N ASP A 183 -21.74 14.49 14.59
CA ASP A 183 -22.02 13.06 14.70
C ASP A 183 -21.07 12.41 15.75
N VAL A 184 -19.82 12.87 15.85
CA VAL A 184 -18.88 12.41 16.89
C VAL A 184 -19.30 12.87 18.28
N ARG A 185 -19.82 14.09 18.44
CA ARG A 185 -20.36 14.58 19.72
C ARG A 185 -21.53 13.74 20.18
N GLN A 186 -22.49 13.46 19.31
CA GLN A 186 -23.66 12.62 19.63
C GLN A 186 -23.23 11.23 20.10
N LEU A 187 -22.24 10.62 19.45
CA LEU A 187 -21.68 9.34 19.90
C LEU A 187 -21.05 9.46 21.29
N VAL A 188 -20.27 10.51 21.52
CA VAL A 188 -19.60 10.75 22.81
C VAL A 188 -20.60 11.00 23.92
N GLU A 189 -21.64 11.81 23.69
CA GLU A 189 -22.72 12.06 24.63
C GLU A 189 -23.45 10.76 24.98
N TYR A 190 -23.79 9.97 23.97
CA TYR A 190 -24.42 8.66 24.20
C TYR A 190 -23.55 7.75 25.09
N LEU A 191 -22.25 7.65 24.79
CA LEU A 191 -21.32 6.82 25.57
C LEU A 191 -21.15 7.30 27.01
N ASN A 192 -21.20 8.62 27.25
CA ASN A 192 -21.14 9.20 28.58
C ASN A 192 -22.43 8.92 29.40
N GLU A 193 -23.58 9.17 28.81
CA GLU A 193 -24.86 9.08 29.50
C GLU A 193 -25.28 7.64 29.76
N LYS A 194 -25.13 6.77 28.78
CA LYS A 194 -25.67 5.39 28.84
C LYS A 194 -24.68 4.38 29.38
N GLU A 195 -23.41 4.54 29.02
CA GLU A 195 -22.38 3.54 29.36
C GLU A 195 -21.48 3.98 30.51
N GLY A 196 -21.64 5.22 31.02
CA GLY A 196 -20.88 5.75 32.16
C GLY A 196 -19.36 5.79 31.91
N THR A 197 -18.94 5.84 30.66
CA THR A 197 -17.53 5.88 30.28
C THR A 197 -16.95 7.25 30.55
N LYS A 198 -15.81 7.30 31.28
CA LYS A 198 -15.07 8.56 31.46
C LYS A 198 -14.38 8.93 30.13
N ILE A 199 -14.91 9.93 29.45
CA ILE A 199 -14.38 10.39 28.16
C ILE A 199 -13.62 11.69 28.37
N SER A 200 -12.35 11.71 27.94
CA SER A 200 -11.57 12.93 27.79
C SER A 200 -11.58 13.37 26.35
N ILE A 201 -11.98 14.62 26.12
CA ILE A 201 -12.05 15.20 24.76
C ILE A 201 -10.91 16.18 24.62
N SER A 202 -10.02 15.94 23.64
CA SER A 202 -8.95 16.84 23.24
C SER A 202 -9.17 17.21 21.76
N PHE A 203 -9.64 18.44 21.53
CA PHE A 203 -9.86 18.97 20.17
C PHE A 203 -8.70 19.80 19.67
#